data_79922a7593797d7b6b0c782903f19384
#
_entry.id   79922a7593797d7b6b0c782903f19384
#
_cell.length_a   1.000
_cell.length_b   1.000
_cell.length_c   1.000
_cell.angle_alpha   90.00
_cell.angle_beta   90.00
_cell.angle_gamma   90.00
#
_symmetry.space_group_name_H-M   'P 1'
#
loop_
_entity.id
_entity.type
_entity.pdbx_description
1 polymer ?
#
loop_
_entity_poly.entity_id
_entity_poly.type
_entity_poly.pdbx_seq_one_letter_code
_entity_poly.pdbx_strand_id
1 'polypeptide(L)'
;MREQFSEGLKTALKARDQRRTATLRAITAAIKDKDIAIRQEERGPATNEEILTIVQKMVKQREESFAIYAQAGRADLATVEKEEIDILNEFLPKGLSEEEVEAAIDAAIKTSGAEGAKDMGKVIAQLKADYPGRIDFGKASGKVKAALSR
;
A
#
# COMPACT_ATOMS: atom_id res chain seq x y z
N MET A 1 13.45 4.34 5.02
CA MET A 1 12.29 3.44 5.21
C MET A 1 12.67 2.03 5.67
N ARG A 2 13.65 1.41 5.03
CA ARG A 2 14.15 0.08 5.43
C ARG A 2 14.63 0.03 6.88
N GLU A 3 15.34 1.05 7.32
CA GLU A 3 15.86 1.16 8.69
C GLU A 3 14.73 1.18 9.71
N GLN A 4 13.61 1.80 9.40
CA GLN A 4 12.44 1.84 10.29
C GLN A 4 11.92 0.44 10.59
N PHE A 5 11.89 -0.45 9.61
CA PHE A 5 11.46 -1.83 9.79
C PHE A 5 12.47 -2.63 10.61
N SER A 6 13.76 -2.48 10.33
CA SER A 6 14.84 -3.16 11.07
C SER A 6 14.86 -2.74 12.53
N GLU A 7 14.81 -1.45 12.79
CA GLU A 7 14.81 -0.90 14.17
C GLU A 7 13.51 -1.25 14.90
N GLY A 8 12.38 -1.16 14.21
CA GLY A 8 11.08 -1.55 14.75
C GLY A 8 11.05 -3.02 15.16
N LEU A 9 11.65 -3.89 14.35
CA LEU A 9 11.74 -5.32 14.66
C LEU A 9 12.59 -5.57 15.90
N LYS A 10 13.74 -4.92 16.01
CA LYS A 10 14.59 -5.02 17.21
C LYS A 10 13.83 -4.58 18.46
N THR A 11 13.13 -3.46 18.39
CA THR A 11 12.36 -2.92 19.50
C THR A 11 11.23 -3.87 19.89
N ALA A 12 10.52 -4.43 18.92
CA ALA A 12 9.43 -5.38 19.16
C ALA A 12 9.94 -6.67 19.82
N LEU A 13 11.09 -7.18 19.38
CA LEU A 13 11.72 -8.35 19.98
C LEU A 13 12.12 -8.10 21.44
N LYS A 14 12.70 -6.96 21.74
CA LYS A 14 13.07 -6.57 23.12
C LYS A 14 11.86 -6.43 24.02
N ALA A 15 10.78 -5.88 23.49
CA ALA A 15 9.50 -5.70 24.20
C ALA A 15 8.68 -6.98 24.30
N ARG A 16 9.09 -8.04 23.65
CA ARG A 16 8.35 -9.31 23.53
C ARG A 16 6.94 -9.13 22.96
N ASP A 17 6.80 -8.17 22.07
CA ASP A 17 5.55 -7.91 21.35
C ASP A 17 5.47 -8.88 20.15
N GLN A 18 4.79 -10.00 20.37
CA GLN A 18 4.70 -11.07 19.38
C GLN A 18 3.99 -10.65 18.10
N ARG A 19 2.89 -9.89 18.23
CA ARG A 19 2.10 -9.47 17.07
C ARG A 19 2.92 -8.51 16.20
N ARG A 20 3.55 -7.55 16.82
CA ARG A 20 4.38 -6.57 16.13
C ARG A 20 5.60 -7.24 15.48
N THR A 21 6.24 -8.15 16.18
CA THR A 21 7.35 -8.93 15.65
C THR A 21 6.95 -9.71 14.40
N ALA A 22 5.83 -10.44 14.45
CA ALA A 22 5.34 -11.23 13.34
C ALA A 22 5.02 -10.34 12.12
N THR A 23 4.37 -9.20 12.35
CA THR A 23 4.01 -8.26 11.30
C THR A 23 5.24 -7.66 10.63
N LEU A 24 6.21 -7.20 11.42
CA LEU A 24 7.45 -6.63 10.90
C LEU A 24 8.31 -7.66 10.16
N ARG A 25 8.32 -8.91 10.62
CA ARG A 25 8.99 -10.00 9.89
C ARG A 25 8.33 -10.26 8.53
N ALA A 26 7.01 -10.18 8.46
CA ALA A 26 6.28 -10.35 7.21
C ALA A 26 6.63 -9.22 6.23
N ILE A 27 6.74 -7.98 6.70
CA ILE A 27 7.15 -6.83 5.88
C ILE A 27 8.57 -7.04 5.35
N THR A 28 9.51 -7.36 6.22
CA THR A 28 10.93 -7.53 5.83
C THR A 28 11.10 -8.70 4.85
N ALA A 29 10.35 -9.77 5.02
CA ALA A 29 10.34 -10.90 4.09
C ALA A 29 9.81 -10.49 2.70
N ALA A 30 8.73 -9.72 2.65
CA ALA A 30 8.14 -9.24 1.41
C ALA A 30 9.09 -8.28 0.66
N ILE A 31 9.79 -7.42 1.37
CA ILE A 31 10.79 -6.52 0.79
C ILE A 31 11.96 -7.33 0.23
N LYS A 32 12.43 -8.34 0.96
CA LYS A 32 13.50 -9.22 0.51
C LYS A 32 13.12 -9.97 -0.76
N ASP A 33 11.90 -10.49 -0.82
CA ASP A 33 11.40 -11.19 -2.00
C ASP A 33 11.36 -10.25 -3.21
N LYS A 34 10.94 -9.00 -3.00
CA LYS A 34 10.95 -7.98 -4.06
C LYS A 34 12.38 -7.68 -4.52
N ASP A 35 13.31 -7.52 -3.59
CA ASP A 35 14.72 -7.28 -3.92
C ASP A 35 15.31 -8.43 -4.77
N ILE A 36 14.97 -9.66 -4.46
CA ILE A 36 15.41 -10.83 -5.22
C ILE A 36 14.82 -10.81 -6.64
N ALA A 37 13.53 -10.52 -6.75
CA ALA A 37 12.84 -10.47 -8.05
C ALA A 37 13.46 -9.41 -8.97
N ILE A 38 13.75 -8.22 -8.47
CA ILE A 38 14.27 -7.11 -9.26
C ILE A 38 15.76 -7.23 -9.59
N ARG A 39 16.51 -8.10 -8.93
CA ARG A 39 17.91 -8.39 -9.32
C ARG A 39 18.01 -8.89 -10.77
N GLN A 40 16.99 -9.58 -11.22
CA GLN A 40 16.92 -10.08 -12.59
C GLN A 40 16.75 -8.95 -13.62
N GLU A 41 16.33 -7.79 -13.17
CA GLU A 41 16.13 -6.58 -13.98
C GLU A 41 17.38 -5.70 -14.05
N GLU A 42 18.49 -6.14 -13.46
CA GLU A 42 19.78 -5.43 -13.44
C GLU A 42 19.69 -4.00 -12.86
N ARG A 43 18.79 -3.79 -11.92
CA ARG A 43 18.62 -2.50 -11.23
C ARG A 43 18.82 -2.65 -9.72
N GLY A 44 18.89 -1.51 -9.03
CA GLY A 44 19.08 -1.48 -7.59
C GLY A 44 17.90 -2.08 -6.80
N PRO A 45 18.03 -2.13 -5.46
CA PRO A 45 17.00 -2.70 -4.59
C PRO A 45 15.69 -1.92 -4.69
N ALA A 46 14.61 -2.50 -4.13
CA ALA A 46 13.30 -1.87 -4.13
C ALA A 46 13.35 -0.45 -3.56
N THR A 47 12.71 0.46 -4.27
CA THR A 47 12.60 1.88 -3.87
C THR A 47 11.62 2.04 -2.72
N ASN A 48 11.64 3.20 -2.06
CA ASN A 48 10.65 3.52 -1.03
C ASN A 48 9.22 3.45 -1.56
N GLU A 49 8.99 3.90 -2.79
CA GLU A 49 7.66 3.82 -3.45
C GLU A 49 7.21 2.36 -3.61
N GLU A 50 8.11 1.49 -4.03
CA GLU A 50 7.82 0.06 -4.16
C GLU A 50 7.55 -0.59 -2.81
N ILE A 51 8.27 -0.19 -1.77
CA ILE A 51 8.05 -0.67 -0.40
C ILE A 51 6.67 -0.21 0.11
N LEU A 52 6.29 1.05 -0.14
CA LEU A 52 4.96 1.54 0.22
C LEU A 52 3.84 0.75 -0.48
N THR A 53 4.04 0.42 -1.75
CA THR A 53 3.09 -0.41 -2.50
C THR A 53 2.96 -1.80 -1.89
N ILE A 54 4.07 -2.40 -1.45
CA ILE A 54 4.07 -3.70 -0.77
C ILE A 54 3.25 -3.61 0.51
N VAL A 55 3.48 -2.60 1.34
CA VAL A 55 2.76 -2.41 2.61
C VAL A 55 1.27 -2.19 2.37
N GLN A 56 0.91 -1.38 1.38
CA GLN A 56 -0.51 -1.17 0.99
C GLN A 56 -1.19 -2.49 0.59
N LYS A 57 -0.51 -3.31 -0.19
CA LYS A 57 -1.04 -4.61 -0.61
C LYS A 57 -1.24 -5.54 0.59
N MET A 58 -0.31 -5.52 1.53
CA MET A 58 -0.42 -6.31 2.77
C MET A 58 -1.63 -5.87 3.60
N VAL A 59 -1.88 -4.57 3.71
CA VAL A 59 -3.07 -4.03 4.40
C VAL A 59 -4.34 -4.53 3.71
N LYS A 60 -4.41 -4.42 2.40
CA LYS A 60 -5.58 -4.84 1.62
C LYS A 60 -5.88 -6.32 1.80
N GLN A 61 -4.87 -7.17 1.74
CA GLN A 61 -5.02 -8.61 1.94
C GLN A 61 -5.58 -8.92 3.33
N ARG A 62 -5.13 -8.19 4.35
CA ARG A 62 -5.60 -8.39 5.73
C ARG A 62 -7.00 -7.85 5.94
N GLU A 63 -7.38 -6.77 5.27
CA GLU A 63 -8.76 -6.26 5.29
C GLU A 63 -9.73 -7.27 4.69
N GLU A 64 -9.36 -7.92 3.60
CA GLU A 64 -10.16 -8.98 2.99
C GLU A 64 -10.31 -10.18 3.93
N SER A 65 -9.22 -10.61 4.56
CA SER A 65 -9.24 -11.70 5.55
C SER A 65 -10.07 -11.31 6.78
N PHE A 66 -9.94 -10.10 7.26
CA PHE A 66 -10.73 -9.58 8.37
C PHE A 66 -12.24 -9.69 8.08
N ALA A 67 -12.66 -9.26 6.90
CA ALA A 67 -14.07 -9.31 6.51
C ALA A 67 -14.59 -10.76 6.47
N ILE A 68 -13.79 -11.68 5.94
CA ILE A 68 -14.14 -13.10 5.87
C ILE A 68 -14.29 -13.68 7.27
N TYR A 69 -13.34 -13.43 8.17
CA TYR A 69 -13.36 -13.94 9.53
C TYR A 69 -14.52 -13.35 10.35
N ALA A 70 -14.79 -12.05 10.16
CA ALA A 70 -15.92 -11.39 10.83
C ALA A 70 -17.25 -12.00 10.41
N GLN A 71 -17.45 -12.26 9.13
CA GLN A 71 -18.66 -12.92 8.64
C GLN A 71 -18.79 -14.35 9.12
N ALA A 72 -17.68 -15.06 9.28
CA ALA A 72 -17.66 -16.44 9.75
C ALA A 72 -17.82 -16.56 11.28
N GLY A 73 -17.94 -15.45 12.00
CA GLY A 73 -18.04 -15.45 13.46
C GLY A 73 -16.73 -15.79 14.16
N ARG A 74 -15.61 -15.70 13.48
CA ARG A 74 -14.27 -15.97 14.01
C ARG A 74 -13.62 -14.69 14.51
N ALA A 75 -14.16 -14.14 15.60
CA ALA A 75 -13.67 -12.89 16.19
C ALA A 75 -12.20 -12.97 16.62
N ASP A 76 -11.75 -14.15 17.04
CA ASP A 76 -10.35 -14.42 17.40
C ASP A 76 -9.40 -14.17 16.23
N LEU A 77 -9.71 -14.69 15.06
CA LEU A 77 -8.90 -14.52 13.86
C LEU A 77 -9.05 -13.12 13.27
N ALA A 78 -10.25 -12.55 13.31
CA ALA A 78 -10.50 -11.18 12.87
C ALA A 78 -9.68 -10.15 13.68
N THR A 79 -9.57 -10.34 14.99
CA THR A 79 -8.76 -9.47 15.86
C THR A 79 -7.29 -9.49 15.46
N VAL A 80 -6.74 -10.65 15.12
CA VAL A 80 -5.36 -10.79 14.65
C VAL A 80 -5.13 -9.95 13.40
N GLU A 81 -6.02 -10.06 12.42
CA GLU A 81 -5.93 -9.28 11.18
C GLU A 81 -6.00 -7.77 11.47
N LYS A 82 -6.91 -7.36 12.35
CA LYS A 82 -7.06 -5.95 12.73
C LYS A 82 -5.80 -5.39 13.37
N GLU A 83 -5.19 -6.12 14.29
CA GLU A 83 -3.94 -5.72 14.95
C GLU A 83 -2.80 -5.57 13.94
N GLU A 84 -2.70 -6.48 12.98
CA GLU A 84 -1.69 -6.41 11.92
C GLU A 84 -1.92 -5.22 11.00
N ILE A 85 -3.19 -4.94 10.64
CA ILE A 85 -3.56 -3.76 9.83
C ILE A 85 -3.12 -2.48 10.54
N ASP A 86 -3.38 -2.35 11.83
CA ASP A 86 -3.02 -1.18 12.61
C ASP A 86 -1.49 -0.96 12.62
N ILE A 87 -0.72 -2.03 12.77
CA ILE A 87 0.75 -1.97 12.72
C ILE A 87 1.23 -1.55 11.34
N LEU A 88 0.71 -2.15 10.27
CA LEU A 88 1.08 -1.81 8.90
C LEU A 88 0.78 -0.34 8.57
N ASN A 89 -0.36 0.16 9.02
CA ASN A 89 -0.76 1.55 8.78
C ASN A 89 0.16 2.58 9.43
N GLU A 90 0.90 2.21 10.48
CA GLU A 90 1.90 3.09 11.10
C GLU A 90 3.02 3.47 10.12
N PHE A 91 3.29 2.63 9.12
CA PHE A 91 4.36 2.83 8.14
C PHE A 91 3.87 3.46 6.84
N LEU A 92 2.57 3.66 6.70
CA LEU A 92 2.00 4.31 5.52
C LEU A 92 1.78 5.81 5.80
N PRO A 93 2.02 6.68 4.81
CA PRO A 93 1.64 8.06 4.94
C PRO A 93 0.11 8.18 5.04
N LYS A 94 -0.37 9.29 5.60
CA LYS A 94 -1.81 9.54 5.72
C LYS A 94 -2.46 9.51 4.33
N GLY A 95 -3.52 8.71 4.18
CA GLY A 95 -4.28 8.63 2.94
C GLY A 95 -5.00 9.93 2.60
N LEU A 96 -5.22 10.17 1.32
CA LEU A 96 -6.01 11.29 0.84
C LEU A 96 -7.50 11.03 1.10
N SER A 97 -8.25 12.08 1.42
CA SER A 97 -9.71 12.03 1.47
C SER A 97 -10.28 11.83 0.06
N GLU A 98 -11.56 11.46 -0.04
CA GLU A 98 -12.22 11.31 -1.34
C GLU A 98 -12.17 12.59 -2.17
N GLU A 99 -12.37 13.74 -1.54
CA GLU A 99 -12.29 15.05 -2.19
C GLU A 99 -10.87 15.34 -2.70
N GLU A 100 -9.86 15.03 -1.88
CA GLU A 100 -8.46 15.18 -2.25
C GLU A 100 -8.09 14.24 -3.40
N VAL A 101 -8.60 13.02 -3.42
CA VAL A 101 -8.39 12.06 -4.50
C VAL A 101 -8.99 12.59 -5.81
N GLU A 102 -10.20 13.11 -5.78
CA GLU A 102 -10.84 13.68 -6.97
C GLU A 102 -10.05 14.87 -7.53
N ALA A 103 -9.61 15.77 -6.66
CA ALA A 103 -8.77 16.90 -7.04
C ALA A 103 -7.43 16.44 -7.63
N ALA A 104 -6.83 15.43 -7.04
CA ALA A 104 -5.57 14.85 -7.51
C ALA A 104 -5.74 14.22 -8.90
N ILE A 105 -6.85 13.53 -9.14
CA ILE A 105 -7.16 12.92 -10.44
C ILE A 105 -7.31 14.00 -11.51
N ASP A 106 -8.06 15.06 -11.23
CA ASP A 106 -8.25 16.16 -12.18
C ASP A 106 -6.91 16.85 -12.52
N ALA A 107 -6.07 17.09 -11.52
CA ALA A 107 -4.74 17.65 -11.71
C ALA A 107 -3.84 16.70 -12.52
N ALA A 108 -3.89 15.40 -12.27
CA ALA A 108 -3.10 14.41 -12.99
C ALA A 108 -3.51 14.30 -14.45
N ILE A 109 -4.81 14.39 -14.74
CA ILE A 109 -5.32 14.41 -16.13
C ILE A 109 -4.73 15.60 -16.88
N LYS A 110 -4.73 16.78 -16.27
CA LYS A 110 -4.16 17.99 -16.89
C LYS A 110 -2.66 17.86 -17.09
N THR A 111 -1.94 17.42 -16.08
CA THR A 111 -0.48 17.31 -16.10
C THR A 111 0.01 16.26 -17.10
N SER A 112 -0.69 15.13 -17.20
CA SER A 112 -0.33 14.02 -18.11
C SER A 112 -0.76 14.26 -19.55
N GLY A 113 -1.65 15.23 -19.80
CA GLY A 113 -2.22 15.47 -21.12
C GLY A 113 -3.17 14.37 -21.59
N ALA A 114 -3.75 13.62 -20.65
CA ALA A 114 -4.68 12.53 -20.97
C ALA A 114 -5.94 13.06 -21.65
N GLU A 115 -6.35 12.41 -22.74
CA GLU A 115 -7.49 12.83 -23.57
C GLU A 115 -8.69 11.87 -23.47
N GLY A 116 -8.48 10.64 -23.00
CA GLY A 116 -9.55 9.66 -22.91
C GLY A 116 -9.14 8.42 -22.15
N ALA A 117 -10.05 7.44 -22.06
CA ALA A 117 -9.87 6.22 -21.29
C ALA A 117 -8.60 5.44 -21.66
N LYS A 118 -8.14 5.54 -22.89
CA LYS A 118 -6.88 4.90 -23.35
C LYS A 118 -5.64 5.43 -22.62
N ASP A 119 -5.73 6.63 -22.04
CA ASP A 119 -4.63 7.29 -21.32
C ASP A 119 -4.70 7.07 -19.81
N MET A 120 -5.57 6.19 -19.33
CA MET A 120 -5.74 5.89 -17.91
C MET A 120 -4.41 5.51 -17.24
N GLY A 121 -3.56 4.74 -17.95
CA GLY A 121 -2.24 4.36 -17.44
C GLY A 121 -1.34 5.55 -17.15
N LYS A 122 -1.39 6.60 -17.95
CA LYS A 122 -0.62 7.84 -17.76
C LYS A 122 -1.08 8.57 -16.49
N VAL A 123 -2.38 8.65 -16.28
CA VAL A 123 -2.98 9.31 -15.11
C VAL A 123 -2.59 8.57 -13.83
N ILE A 124 -2.72 7.24 -13.83
CA ILE A 124 -2.36 6.41 -12.68
C ILE A 124 -0.87 6.51 -12.38
N ALA A 125 -0.01 6.50 -13.40
CA ALA A 125 1.43 6.67 -13.22
C ALA A 125 1.75 8.03 -12.58
N GLN A 126 1.07 9.10 -13.00
CA GLN A 126 1.23 10.43 -12.42
C GLN A 126 0.81 10.45 -10.94
N LEU A 127 -0.32 9.82 -10.61
CA LEU A 127 -0.81 9.73 -9.23
C LEU A 127 0.14 8.93 -8.34
N LYS A 128 0.72 7.85 -8.85
CA LYS A 128 1.72 7.07 -8.11
C LYS A 128 2.99 7.84 -7.83
N ALA A 129 3.42 8.67 -8.78
CA ALA A 129 4.60 9.52 -8.60
C ALA A 129 4.35 10.63 -7.57
N ASP A 130 3.17 11.24 -7.59
CA ASP A 130 2.83 12.38 -6.73
C ASP A 130 2.39 11.96 -5.32
N TYR A 131 1.69 10.83 -5.19
CA TYR A 131 1.09 10.38 -3.93
C TYR A 131 1.39 8.91 -3.62
N PRO A 132 2.68 8.51 -3.53
CA PRO A 132 3.02 7.11 -3.24
C PRO A 132 2.49 6.69 -1.87
N GLY A 133 1.75 5.59 -1.84
CA GLY A 133 1.21 5.02 -0.61
C GLY A 133 0.01 5.77 -0.01
N ARG A 134 -0.46 6.85 -0.63
CA ARG A 134 -1.53 7.70 -0.09
C ARG A 134 -2.89 7.51 -0.78
N ILE A 135 -2.93 6.76 -1.86
CA ILE A 135 -4.15 6.49 -2.63
C ILE A 135 -4.30 4.97 -2.79
N ASP A 136 -5.54 4.47 -2.63
CA ASP A 136 -5.88 3.11 -3.02
C ASP A 136 -6.11 3.09 -4.53
N PHE A 137 -5.12 2.65 -5.28
CA PHE A 137 -5.17 2.67 -6.75
C PHE A 137 -6.20 1.71 -7.34
N GLY A 138 -6.58 0.67 -6.61
CA GLY A 138 -7.65 -0.22 -7.03
C GLY A 138 -9.00 0.51 -7.11
N LYS A 139 -9.30 1.33 -6.11
CA LYS A 139 -10.50 2.18 -6.09
C LYS A 139 -10.36 3.38 -7.02
N ALA A 140 -9.18 3.99 -7.05
CA ALA A 140 -8.92 5.17 -7.88
C ALA A 140 -9.06 4.87 -9.38
N SER A 141 -8.73 3.67 -9.83
CA SER A 141 -8.85 3.27 -11.24
C SER A 141 -10.26 3.50 -11.79
N GLY A 142 -11.29 3.15 -11.04
CA GLY A 142 -12.67 3.39 -11.44
C GLY A 142 -13.00 4.88 -11.54
N LYS A 143 -12.50 5.67 -10.61
CA LYS A 143 -12.68 7.13 -10.60
C LYS A 143 -11.95 7.82 -11.76
N VAL A 144 -10.74 7.37 -12.07
CA VAL A 144 -9.96 7.86 -13.22
C VAL A 144 -10.68 7.56 -14.52
N LYS A 145 -11.16 6.33 -14.69
CA LYS A 145 -11.92 5.93 -15.86
C LYS A 145 -13.18 6.80 -16.04
N ALA A 146 -13.94 7.02 -14.98
CA ALA A 146 -15.12 7.87 -15.00
C ALA A 146 -14.76 9.32 -15.36
N ALA A 147 -13.70 9.87 -14.81
CA ALA A 147 -13.25 11.23 -15.10
C ALA A 147 -12.82 11.40 -16.56
N LEU A 148 -12.16 10.41 -17.14
CA LEU A 148 -11.70 10.42 -18.54
C LEU A 148 -12.83 10.21 -19.56
N SER A 149 -13.97 9.70 -19.10
CA SER A 149 -15.14 9.42 -19.93
C SER A 149 -16.14 10.58 -19.98
N ARG A 150 -15.87 11.67 -19.29
CA ARG A 150 -16.74 12.87 -19.25
C ARG A 150 -16.72 13.65 -20.54
#